data_e13805e7a2afeaf44662456250c582a4
#
_entry.id   e13805e7a2afeaf44662456250c582a4
#
_cell.length_a   1.000
_cell.length_b   1.000
_cell.length_c   1.000
_cell.angle_alpha   90.00
_cell.angle_beta   90.00
_cell.angle_gamma   90.00
#
_symmetry.space_group_name_H-M   'P 1'
#
loop_
_entity.id
_entity.type
_entity.pdbx_description
1 polymer ?
#
loop_
_entity_poly.entity_id
_entity_poly.type
_entity_poly.pdbx_seq_one_letter_code
_entity_poly.pdbx_strand_id
1 'polypeptide(L)'
;MHAAWNTACGGLSNCGRQVIKSSVSVPSIVVDALEKWFPPTYSGWRAFLQPFAAPTFPALRGISLEVAEGEAVALLGANGAGKTTLLRVLATLLLPTHGSAQVDGYDAVSNPAAVRRRIGYHAGRDLGFYSRLTGRQNLRFFGRLNHLSDATIAERTRALGERFQLGAALDRQTRSLSSGTIQRLSLLRALLHQPKVLLLDEPTRSLDAIAALEFRRFLKTEVLAGLGTSLLFASHSLPEIELLADRVAILQEGALIAFDTPAGLRAKAGATSLEQVFFRLTGNPVPPDVEARPA
;
A
#
# COMPACT_ATOMS: atom_id res chain seq x y z
N MET A 1 1.82 74.01 2.63
CA MET A 1 2.79 74.68 3.57
C MET A 1 3.43 73.57 4.40
N HIS A 2 4.71 73.44 4.18
CA HIS A 2 5.82 73.07 5.07
C HIS A 2 5.72 71.68 5.75
N ALA A 3 6.52 70.81 5.36
CA ALA A 3 7.97 70.57 5.55
C ALA A 3 8.20 69.64 6.71
N ALA A 4 8.63 68.44 6.46
CA ALA A 4 10.02 67.92 6.45
C ALA A 4 10.67 67.81 7.84
N TRP A 5 11.25 66.66 8.09
CA TRP A 5 12.58 66.25 8.56
C TRP A 5 12.46 64.92 9.32
N ASN A 6 12.91 63.87 8.86
CA ASN A 6 14.24 63.24 8.74
C ASN A 6 14.82 62.71 10.08
N THR A 7 15.19 61.51 10.02
CA THR A 7 16.43 60.80 10.36
C THR A 7 16.40 59.88 11.59
N ALA A 8 16.60 58.63 11.25
CA ALA A 8 17.72 57.75 11.65
C ALA A 8 17.51 56.71 12.74
N CYS A 9 17.96 55.56 12.31
CA CYS A 9 18.69 54.52 13.06
C CYS A 9 17.98 53.55 13.97
N GLY A 10 18.20 52.32 13.64
CA GLY A 10 18.31 51.26 14.62
C GLY A 10 17.70 49.94 14.17
N GLY A 11 18.51 49.16 13.47
CA GLY A 11 18.15 47.78 13.16
C GLY A 11 17.94 46.94 14.40
N LEU A 12 16.99 46.05 14.33
CA LEU A 12 16.98 44.84 15.12
C LEU A 12 16.20 43.76 14.36
N SER A 13 17.00 42.85 13.83
CA SER A 13 16.73 41.41 13.67
C SER A 13 15.28 40.97 13.42
N ASN A 14 15.09 40.61 12.17
CA ASN A 14 14.02 39.75 11.65
C ASN A 14 14.08 38.40 12.38
N CYS A 15 13.42 38.25 13.50
CA CYS A 15 13.20 36.98 14.16
C CYS A 15 12.04 36.30 13.47
N GLY A 16 12.36 35.54 12.39
CA GLY A 16 11.43 34.69 11.70
C GLY A 16 10.77 33.72 12.68
N ARG A 17 9.55 34.02 13.08
CA ARG A 17 8.64 33.02 13.64
C ARG A 17 8.43 31.96 12.56
N GLN A 18 9.22 30.89 12.61
CA GLN A 18 8.81 29.62 12.07
C GLN A 18 7.52 29.23 12.80
N VAL A 19 6.39 29.49 12.16
CA VAL A 19 5.12 28.88 12.54
C VAL A 19 5.29 27.40 12.20
N ILE A 20 5.68 26.61 13.20
CA ILE A 20 5.53 25.18 13.17
C ILE A 20 4.01 24.94 13.10
N LYS A 21 3.49 24.81 11.90
CA LYS A 21 2.17 24.23 11.69
C LYS A 21 2.28 22.77 12.10
N SER A 22 2.01 22.49 13.35
CA SER A 22 1.55 21.17 13.78
C SER A 22 0.14 20.99 13.22
N SER A 23 0.06 20.72 11.92
CA SER A 23 -1.13 20.12 11.36
C SER A 23 -1.18 18.71 11.95
N VAL A 24 -2.13 18.46 12.83
CA VAL A 24 -2.55 17.10 13.17
C VAL A 24 -3.06 16.53 11.85
N SER A 25 -2.19 15.88 11.10
CA SER A 25 -2.58 15.19 9.88
C SER A 25 -3.42 14.00 10.29
N VAL A 26 -4.66 13.98 9.85
CA VAL A 26 -5.54 12.81 10.04
C VAL A 26 -4.86 11.63 9.33
N PRO A 27 -4.63 10.51 10.02
CA PRO A 27 -3.98 9.37 9.40
C PRO A 27 -4.83 8.84 8.23
N SER A 28 -4.18 8.46 7.15
CA SER A 28 -4.84 7.90 5.96
C SER A 28 -5.43 6.52 6.22
N ILE A 29 -4.82 5.74 7.13
CA ILE A 29 -5.31 4.43 7.56
C ILE A 29 -5.20 4.37 9.08
N VAL A 30 -6.26 3.88 9.74
CA VAL A 30 -6.27 3.52 11.16
C VAL A 30 -6.83 2.12 11.30
N VAL A 31 -6.07 1.26 11.94
CA VAL A 31 -6.49 -0.11 12.29
C VAL A 31 -6.40 -0.24 13.81
N ASP A 32 -7.49 -0.66 14.44
CA ASP A 32 -7.55 -0.78 15.89
C ASP A 32 -8.08 -2.16 16.30
N ALA A 33 -7.23 -2.91 17.04
CA ALA A 33 -7.49 -4.24 17.57
C ALA A 33 -8.16 -5.19 16.55
N LEU A 34 -7.74 -5.13 15.28
CA LEU A 34 -8.39 -5.81 14.17
C LEU A 34 -8.17 -7.32 14.23
N GLU A 35 -9.27 -8.07 14.25
CA GLU A 35 -9.24 -9.52 14.22
C GLU A 35 -9.99 -10.07 13.01
N LYS A 36 -9.48 -11.17 12.47
CA LYS A 36 -10.16 -11.94 11.43
C LYS A 36 -9.97 -13.43 11.67
N TRP A 37 -11.08 -14.09 11.88
CA TRP A 37 -11.17 -15.53 12.05
C TRP A 37 -11.87 -16.16 10.85
N PHE A 38 -11.36 -17.29 10.38
CA PHE A 38 -11.99 -18.08 9.32
C PHE A 38 -12.54 -19.39 9.88
N PRO A 39 -13.65 -19.91 9.32
CA PRO A 39 -14.12 -21.25 9.64
C PRO A 39 -13.08 -22.29 9.18
N PRO A 40 -13.02 -23.46 9.83
CA PRO A 40 -12.14 -24.53 9.39
C PRO A 40 -12.53 -25.01 7.99
N THR A 41 -11.52 -25.27 7.17
CA THR A 41 -11.75 -25.82 5.84
C THR A 41 -11.97 -27.32 5.91
N TYR A 42 -13.21 -27.75 5.86
CA TYR A 42 -13.53 -29.18 5.77
C TYR A 42 -13.52 -29.60 4.30
N SER A 43 -12.93 -30.77 4.00
CA SER A 43 -13.01 -31.43 2.70
C SER A 43 -13.95 -32.63 2.79
N GLY A 44 -14.66 -32.94 1.68
CA GLY A 44 -15.53 -34.08 1.58
C GLY A 44 -16.85 -33.94 2.36
N TRP A 45 -17.41 -35.09 2.84
CA TRP A 45 -18.73 -35.15 3.49
C TRP A 45 -18.86 -34.36 4.79
N ARG A 46 -17.74 -34.07 5.49
CA ARG A 46 -17.73 -33.24 6.69
C ARG A 46 -18.13 -31.80 6.42
N ALA A 47 -17.80 -31.25 5.26
CA ALA A 47 -18.22 -29.90 4.87
C ALA A 47 -19.75 -29.80 4.75
N PHE A 48 -20.42 -30.89 4.36
CA PHE A 48 -21.87 -30.94 4.27
C PHE A 48 -22.56 -31.07 5.64
N LEU A 49 -21.91 -31.75 6.60
CA LEU A 49 -22.47 -31.94 7.96
C LEU A 49 -22.28 -30.73 8.87
N GLN A 50 -21.31 -29.86 8.61
CA GLN A 50 -21.00 -28.70 9.45
C GLN A 50 -20.84 -27.42 8.62
N PRO A 51 -21.87 -27.00 7.88
CA PRO A 51 -21.79 -25.81 7.00
C PRO A 51 -21.61 -24.49 7.78
N PHE A 52 -21.92 -24.48 9.10
CA PHE A 52 -21.81 -23.31 9.98
C PHE A 52 -20.81 -23.54 11.12
N ALA A 53 -19.71 -24.25 10.86
CA ALA A 53 -18.69 -24.42 11.85
C ALA A 53 -18.16 -23.08 12.40
N ALA A 54 -17.98 -22.98 13.71
CA ALA A 54 -17.46 -21.78 14.34
C ALA A 54 -16.06 -21.43 13.78
N PRO A 55 -15.74 -20.14 13.57
CA PRO A 55 -14.43 -19.72 13.11
C PRO A 55 -13.35 -20.14 14.10
N THR A 56 -12.36 -20.90 13.65
CA THR A 56 -11.28 -21.42 14.50
C THR A 56 -9.88 -21.04 14.08
N PHE A 57 -9.72 -20.57 12.82
CA PHE A 57 -8.43 -20.16 12.30
C PHE A 57 -8.26 -18.63 12.37
N PRO A 58 -7.43 -18.11 13.29
CA PRO A 58 -7.16 -16.69 13.43
C PRO A 58 -6.15 -16.24 12.38
N ALA A 59 -6.62 -15.51 11.37
CA ALA A 59 -5.76 -14.92 10.34
C ALA A 59 -5.24 -13.53 10.73
N LEU A 60 -5.96 -12.81 11.60
CA LEU A 60 -5.52 -11.56 12.24
C LEU A 60 -5.88 -11.65 13.73
N ARG A 61 -4.95 -11.21 14.59
CA ARG A 61 -5.03 -11.34 16.05
C ARG A 61 -4.80 -9.99 16.72
N GLY A 62 -5.77 -9.09 16.66
CA GLY A 62 -5.72 -7.79 17.34
C GLY A 62 -4.66 -6.84 16.78
N ILE A 63 -4.57 -6.69 15.45
CA ILE A 63 -3.62 -5.77 14.81
C ILE A 63 -4.05 -4.33 15.06
N SER A 64 -3.12 -3.49 15.53
CA SER A 64 -3.28 -2.04 15.60
C SER A 64 -2.10 -1.35 14.93
N LEU A 65 -2.40 -0.47 13.94
CA LEU A 65 -1.41 0.35 13.24
C LEU A 65 -2.06 1.57 12.62
N GLU A 66 -1.25 2.60 12.38
CA GLU A 66 -1.66 3.82 11.68
C GLU A 66 -0.69 4.13 10.54
N VAL A 67 -1.23 4.62 9.43
CA VAL A 67 -0.47 5.14 8.28
C VAL A 67 -0.78 6.61 8.12
N ALA A 68 0.23 7.45 8.15
CA ALA A 68 0.08 8.89 7.96
C ALA A 68 -0.25 9.24 6.50
N GLU A 69 -0.73 10.47 6.26
CA GLU A 69 -0.95 10.96 4.90
C GLU A 69 0.38 11.05 4.13
N GLY A 70 0.42 10.47 2.93
CA GLY A 70 1.62 10.42 2.09
C GLY A 70 2.69 9.42 2.53
N GLU A 71 2.47 8.69 3.62
CA GLU A 71 3.42 7.69 4.14
C GLU A 71 3.34 6.38 3.34
N ALA A 72 4.49 5.74 3.14
CA ALA A 72 4.61 4.39 2.58
C ALA A 72 4.94 3.38 3.68
N VAL A 73 4.01 2.47 3.97
CA VAL A 73 4.18 1.41 4.98
C VAL A 73 4.23 0.04 4.30
N ALA A 74 5.26 -0.74 4.62
CA ALA A 74 5.41 -2.12 4.18
C ALA A 74 4.87 -3.10 5.24
N LEU A 75 4.14 -4.11 4.77
CA LEU A 75 3.78 -5.29 5.56
C LEU A 75 4.76 -6.42 5.23
N LEU A 76 5.67 -6.73 6.16
CA LEU A 76 6.66 -7.81 6.06
C LEU A 76 6.19 -9.02 6.89
N GLY A 77 6.37 -10.22 6.37
CA GLY A 77 6.05 -11.45 7.08
C GLY A 77 6.05 -12.65 6.16
N ALA A 78 6.12 -13.84 6.72
CA ALA A 78 6.04 -15.09 5.98
C ALA A 78 4.68 -15.26 5.24
N ASN A 79 4.59 -16.25 4.36
CA ASN A 79 3.31 -16.63 3.76
C ASN A 79 2.36 -17.10 4.87
N GLY A 80 1.11 -16.61 4.83
CA GLY A 80 0.14 -16.90 5.89
C GLY A 80 0.20 -15.99 7.12
N ALA A 81 1.14 -15.02 7.19
CA ALA A 81 1.25 -14.08 8.32
C ALA A 81 0.07 -13.09 8.47
N GLY A 82 -0.88 -13.07 7.53
CA GLY A 82 -2.07 -12.20 7.60
C GLY A 82 -2.03 -10.97 6.68
N LYS A 83 -0.92 -10.68 5.97
CA LYS A 83 -0.74 -9.49 5.12
C LYS A 83 -1.88 -9.26 4.13
N THR A 84 -2.15 -10.25 3.27
CA THR A 84 -3.24 -10.20 2.29
C THR A 84 -4.62 -10.06 2.97
N THR A 85 -4.82 -10.69 4.12
CA THR A 85 -6.07 -10.59 4.88
C THR A 85 -6.29 -9.17 5.37
N LEU A 86 -5.26 -8.51 5.93
CA LEU A 86 -5.32 -7.12 6.35
C LEU A 86 -5.64 -6.19 5.17
N LEU A 87 -4.92 -6.33 4.05
CA LEU A 87 -5.19 -5.53 2.85
C LEU A 87 -6.62 -5.72 2.32
N ARG A 88 -7.16 -6.96 2.35
CA ARG A 88 -8.53 -7.24 1.91
C ARG A 88 -9.59 -6.67 2.84
N VAL A 89 -9.35 -6.60 4.15
CA VAL A 89 -10.25 -5.92 5.09
C VAL A 89 -10.28 -4.43 4.80
N LEU A 90 -9.12 -3.78 4.66
CA LEU A 90 -9.00 -2.38 4.28
C LEU A 90 -9.62 -2.08 2.91
N ALA A 91 -9.50 -3.02 1.96
CA ALA A 91 -10.13 -2.92 0.65
C ALA A 91 -11.65 -3.21 0.67
N THR A 92 -12.25 -3.44 1.83
CA THR A 92 -13.69 -3.80 1.98
C THR A 92 -14.09 -5.10 1.28
N LEU A 93 -13.13 -5.97 1.01
CA LEU A 93 -13.33 -7.29 0.36
C LEU A 93 -13.58 -8.39 1.40
N LEU A 94 -13.23 -8.15 2.66
CA LEU A 94 -13.45 -9.03 3.80
C LEU A 94 -13.99 -8.21 4.97
N LEU A 95 -14.95 -8.75 5.68
CA LEU A 95 -15.41 -8.19 6.95
C LEU A 95 -14.49 -8.66 8.08
N PRO A 96 -14.08 -7.79 9.01
CA PRO A 96 -13.38 -8.19 10.22
C PRO A 96 -14.32 -9.01 11.12
N THR A 97 -13.75 -9.77 12.06
CA THR A 97 -14.52 -10.46 13.11
C THR A 97 -14.70 -9.56 14.32
N HIS A 98 -13.63 -8.86 14.72
CA HIS A 98 -13.60 -7.87 15.79
C HIS A 98 -12.68 -6.70 15.43
N GLY A 99 -12.75 -5.62 16.19
CA GLY A 99 -11.95 -4.41 15.96
C GLY A 99 -12.49 -3.55 14.82
N SER A 100 -11.72 -2.55 14.44
CA SER A 100 -12.11 -1.59 13.39
C SER A 100 -10.98 -1.30 12.41
N ALA A 101 -11.36 -0.86 11.20
CA ALA A 101 -10.43 -0.41 10.17
C ALA A 101 -11.03 0.82 9.48
N GLN A 102 -10.28 1.92 9.43
CA GLN A 102 -10.69 3.16 8.80
C GLN A 102 -9.70 3.55 7.70
N VAL A 103 -10.22 4.11 6.62
CA VAL A 103 -9.46 4.67 5.51
C VAL A 103 -9.97 6.07 5.21
N ASP A 104 -9.07 7.06 5.26
CA ASP A 104 -9.39 8.48 5.07
C ASP A 104 -10.60 8.92 5.93
N GLY A 105 -10.63 8.47 7.21
CA GLY A 105 -11.69 8.76 8.17
C GLY A 105 -12.99 7.97 8.00
N TYR A 106 -13.09 7.04 7.03
CA TYR A 106 -14.28 6.21 6.79
C TYR A 106 -14.06 4.78 7.26
N ASP A 107 -14.97 4.28 8.06
CA ASP A 107 -14.94 2.90 8.54
C ASP A 107 -15.26 1.90 7.41
N ALA A 108 -14.46 0.84 7.31
CA ALA A 108 -14.52 -0.13 6.22
C ALA A 108 -15.78 -1.01 6.24
N VAL A 109 -16.45 -1.14 7.39
CA VAL A 109 -17.65 -1.96 7.56
C VAL A 109 -18.90 -1.13 7.34
N SER A 110 -19.02 0.02 8.02
CA SER A 110 -20.22 0.86 7.97
C SER A 110 -20.28 1.76 6.74
N ASN A 111 -19.10 2.12 6.17
CA ASN A 111 -18.99 3.03 5.01
C ASN A 111 -18.19 2.46 3.82
N PRO A 112 -18.44 1.21 3.39
CA PRO A 112 -17.57 0.55 2.40
C PRO A 112 -17.55 1.25 1.04
N ALA A 113 -18.66 1.89 0.63
CA ALA A 113 -18.70 2.64 -0.63
C ALA A 113 -17.84 3.91 -0.59
N ALA A 114 -17.75 4.58 0.57
CA ALA A 114 -16.87 5.73 0.75
C ALA A 114 -15.40 5.31 0.74
N VAL A 115 -15.05 4.21 1.42
CA VAL A 115 -13.70 3.63 1.40
C VAL A 115 -13.29 3.25 -0.01
N ARG A 116 -14.11 2.50 -0.77
CA ARG A 116 -13.79 2.09 -2.15
C ARG A 116 -13.50 3.25 -3.09
N ARG A 117 -14.09 4.41 -2.88
CA ARG A 117 -13.78 5.61 -3.67
C ARG A 117 -12.42 6.23 -3.33
N ARG A 118 -11.86 5.90 -2.17
CA ARG A 118 -10.59 6.47 -1.65
C ARG A 118 -9.41 5.56 -1.79
N ILE A 119 -9.64 4.26 -2.08
CA ILE A 119 -8.59 3.29 -2.22
C ILE A 119 -8.36 2.89 -3.68
N GLY A 120 -7.11 2.72 -4.08
CA GLY A 120 -6.71 1.93 -5.22
C GLY A 120 -6.22 0.57 -4.71
N TYR A 121 -6.79 -0.53 -5.19
CA TYR A 121 -6.35 -1.86 -4.79
C TYR A 121 -5.73 -2.61 -5.97
N HIS A 122 -4.52 -3.13 -5.76
CA HIS A 122 -3.79 -3.95 -6.72
C HIS A 122 -3.46 -5.30 -6.08
N ALA A 123 -4.09 -6.35 -6.60
CA ALA A 123 -3.82 -7.75 -6.23
C ALA A 123 -2.75 -8.31 -7.16
N GLY A 124 -1.61 -8.75 -6.62
CA GLY A 124 -0.44 -9.09 -7.41
C GLY A 124 -0.61 -10.26 -8.40
N ARG A 125 -1.57 -11.17 -8.20
CA ARG A 125 -1.76 -12.36 -9.05
C ARG A 125 -2.93 -12.26 -10.00
N ASP A 126 -4.10 -11.90 -9.50
CA ASP A 126 -5.30 -11.77 -10.33
C ASP A 126 -5.58 -10.31 -10.60
N LEU A 127 -5.13 -9.86 -11.76
CA LEU A 127 -5.29 -8.48 -12.18
C LEU A 127 -6.67 -8.19 -12.76
N GLY A 128 -7.52 -9.22 -12.95
CA GLY A 128 -8.93 -9.09 -13.33
C GLY A 128 -9.16 -8.36 -14.66
N PHE A 129 -8.21 -8.39 -15.59
CA PHE A 129 -8.40 -7.82 -16.92
C PHE A 129 -9.15 -8.76 -17.86
N TYR A 130 -10.01 -8.20 -18.68
CA TYR A 130 -10.62 -8.90 -19.81
C TYR A 130 -9.57 -9.07 -20.91
N SER A 131 -9.07 -10.28 -21.08
CA SER A 131 -7.90 -10.59 -21.91
C SER A 131 -8.06 -10.22 -23.40
N ARG A 132 -9.29 -10.25 -23.92
CA ARG A 132 -9.63 -9.90 -25.31
C ARG A 132 -9.85 -8.40 -25.53
N LEU A 133 -10.01 -7.62 -24.48
CA LEU A 133 -10.12 -6.16 -24.56
C LEU A 133 -8.74 -5.52 -24.58
N THR A 134 -8.64 -4.35 -25.21
CA THR A 134 -7.43 -3.52 -25.14
C THR A 134 -7.24 -2.95 -23.73
N GLY A 135 -6.03 -2.45 -23.42
CA GLY A 135 -5.78 -1.74 -22.17
C GLY A 135 -6.76 -0.59 -21.97
N ARG A 136 -6.97 0.22 -23.02
CA ARG A 136 -7.91 1.36 -23.02
C ARG A 136 -9.36 0.94 -22.77
N GLN A 137 -9.81 -0.14 -23.40
CA GLN A 137 -11.16 -0.68 -23.20
C GLN A 137 -11.35 -1.19 -21.75
N ASN A 138 -10.35 -1.89 -21.21
CA ASN A 138 -10.36 -2.30 -19.81
C ASN A 138 -10.44 -1.09 -18.87
N LEU A 139 -9.60 -0.07 -19.08
CA LEU A 139 -9.61 1.13 -18.24
C LEU A 139 -10.97 1.87 -18.32
N ARG A 140 -11.57 1.95 -19.51
CA ARG A 140 -12.91 2.52 -19.68
C ARG A 140 -13.96 1.74 -18.89
N PHE A 141 -13.92 0.41 -18.95
CA PHE A 141 -14.83 -0.44 -18.18
C PHE A 141 -14.69 -0.22 -16.67
N PHE A 142 -13.47 -0.30 -16.12
CA PHE A 142 -13.24 -0.09 -14.69
C PHE A 142 -13.47 1.36 -14.24
N GLY A 143 -13.17 2.34 -15.09
CA GLY A 143 -13.47 3.74 -14.83
C GLY A 143 -14.96 4.00 -14.66
N ARG A 144 -15.80 3.41 -15.53
CA ARG A 144 -17.26 3.49 -15.44
C ARG A 144 -17.80 2.80 -14.17
N LEU A 145 -17.22 1.67 -13.75
CA LEU A 145 -17.57 1.05 -12.46
C LEU A 145 -17.26 1.95 -11.27
N ASN A 146 -16.27 2.84 -11.40
CA ASN A 146 -15.97 3.88 -10.40
C ASN A 146 -16.74 5.19 -10.67
N HIS A 147 -17.82 5.15 -11.46
CA HIS A 147 -18.69 6.29 -11.77
C HIS A 147 -17.99 7.48 -12.44
N LEU A 148 -16.87 7.24 -13.14
CA LEU A 148 -16.19 8.28 -13.91
C LEU A 148 -16.86 8.49 -15.27
N SER A 149 -16.89 9.76 -15.74
CA SER A 149 -17.35 10.09 -17.10
C SER A 149 -16.34 9.59 -18.14
N ASP A 150 -16.80 9.32 -19.36
CA ASP A 150 -15.91 8.90 -20.46
C ASP A 150 -14.82 9.94 -20.76
N ALA A 151 -15.15 11.23 -20.65
CA ALA A 151 -14.20 12.33 -20.83
C ALA A 151 -13.08 12.26 -19.75
N THR A 152 -13.46 12.12 -18.47
CA THR A 152 -12.52 11.98 -17.36
C THR A 152 -11.64 10.72 -17.52
N ILE A 153 -12.25 9.59 -17.93
CA ILE A 153 -11.51 8.35 -18.16
C ILE A 153 -10.48 8.55 -19.28
N ALA A 154 -10.87 9.15 -20.39
CA ALA A 154 -9.97 9.39 -21.54
C ALA A 154 -8.81 10.31 -21.17
N GLU A 155 -9.09 11.41 -20.48
CA GLU A 155 -8.09 12.38 -20.00
C GLU A 155 -7.08 11.69 -19.05
N ARG A 156 -7.57 11.03 -18.01
CA ARG A 156 -6.70 10.38 -17.02
C ARG A 156 -5.93 9.20 -17.60
N THR A 157 -6.57 8.42 -18.50
CA THR A 157 -5.88 7.34 -19.21
C THR A 157 -4.74 7.88 -20.06
N ARG A 158 -4.90 9.04 -20.73
CA ARG A 158 -3.82 9.68 -21.49
C ARG A 158 -2.72 10.15 -20.54
N ALA A 159 -3.04 10.95 -19.53
CA ALA A 159 -2.05 11.53 -18.62
C ALA A 159 -1.25 10.47 -17.85
N LEU A 160 -1.93 9.49 -17.25
CA LEU A 160 -1.27 8.39 -16.56
C LEU A 160 -0.59 7.42 -17.53
N GLY A 161 -1.15 7.20 -18.72
CA GLY A 161 -0.57 6.35 -19.75
C GLY A 161 0.77 6.89 -20.28
N GLU A 162 0.90 8.19 -20.47
CA GLU A 162 2.15 8.88 -20.79
C GLU A 162 3.17 8.72 -19.65
N ARG A 163 2.76 9.08 -18.44
CA ARG A 163 3.59 8.96 -17.23
C ARG A 163 4.07 7.53 -16.97
N PHE A 164 3.22 6.54 -17.20
CA PHE A 164 3.49 5.12 -16.98
C PHE A 164 4.13 4.43 -18.20
N GLN A 165 4.47 5.21 -19.23
CA GLN A 165 5.10 4.73 -20.46
C GLN A 165 4.32 3.59 -21.12
N LEU A 166 3.00 3.65 -21.05
CA LEU A 166 2.13 2.62 -21.62
C LEU A 166 1.76 2.88 -23.08
N GLY A 167 1.84 4.14 -23.56
CA GLY A 167 1.72 4.53 -24.97
C GLY A 167 0.89 3.59 -25.84
N ALA A 168 1.53 3.00 -26.87
CA ALA A 168 0.90 2.05 -27.78
C ALA A 168 0.39 0.75 -27.12
N ALA A 169 0.87 0.40 -25.91
CA ALA A 169 0.40 -0.78 -25.19
C ALA A 169 -1.08 -0.64 -24.77
N LEU A 170 -1.58 0.58 -24.57
CA LEU A 170 -2.98 0.84 -24.25
C LEU A 170 -3.95 0.38 -25.37
N ASP A 171 -3.51 0.36 -26.59
CA ASP A 171 -4.34 0.00 -27.74
C ASP A 171 -4.17 -1.48 -28.18
N ARG A 172 -3.33 -2.23 -27.46
CA ARG A 172 -3.16 -3.68 -27.64
C ARG A 172 -4.06 -4.47 -26.69
N GLN A 173 -4.46 -5.67 -27.08
CA GLN A 173 -5.20 -6.61 -26.22
C GLN A 173 -4.34 -7.02 -25.02
N THR A 174 -4.92 -7.04 -23.82
CA THR A 174 -4.16 -7.31 -22.59
C THR A 174 -3.46 -8.66 -22.57
N ARG A 175 -4.01 -9.68 -23.27
CA ARG A 175 -3.35 -10.99 -23.42
C ARG A 175 -2.02 -10.96 -24.19
N SER A 176 -1.74 -9.88 -24.94
CA SER A 176 -0.50 -9.72 -25.72
C SER A 176 0.54 -8.84 -25.05
N LEU A 177 0.26 -8.36 -23.82
CA LEU A 177 1.16 -7.51 -23.08
C LEU A 177 2.14 -8.34 -22.23
N SER A 178 3.35 -7.80 -22.03
CA SER A 178 4.32 -8.40 -21.10
C SER A 178 3.84 -8.28 -19.64
N SER A 179 4.37 -9.12 -18.75
CA SER A 179 4.05 -9.08 -17.32
C SER A 179 4.29 -7.69 -16.71
N GLY A 180 5.42 -7.04 -17.01
CA GLY A 180 5.72 -5.69 -16.53
C GLY A 180 4.73 -4.64 -17.06
N THR A 181 4.34 -4.74 -18.33
CA THR A 181 3.34 -3.83 -18.92
C THR A 181 1.96 -4.03 -18.28
N ILE A 182 1.56 -5.27 -18.02
CA ILE A 182 0.27 -5.58 -17.40
C ILE A 182 0.24 -5.10 -15.94
N GLN A 183 1.36 -5.16 -15.21
CA GLN A 183 1.48 -4.62 -13.86
C GLN A 183 1.34 -3.09 -13.84
N ARG A 184 2.03 -2.38 -14.75
CA ARG A 184 1.87 -0.93 -14.91
C ARG A 184 0.44 -0.55 -15.27
N LEU A 185 -0.21 -1.31 -16.17
CA LEU A 185 -1.62 -1.10 -16.53
C LEU A 185 -2.56 -1.33 -15.34
N SER A 186 -2.29 -2.35 -14.51
CA SER A 186 -3.07 -2.63 -13.32
C SER A 186 -2.93 -1.51 -12.27
N LEU A 187 -1.72 -0.98 -12.13
CA LEU A 187 -1.50 0.17 -11.25
C LEU A 187 -2.21 1.43 -11.77
N LEU A 188 -2.17 1.67 -13.10
CA LEU A 188 -2.93 2.76 -13.72
C LEU A 188 -4.44 2.62 -13.42
N ARG A 189 -4.99 1.41 -13.56
CA ARG A 189 -6.39 1.12 -13.20
C ARG A 189 -6.68 1.47 -11.75
N ALA A 190 -5.80 1.09 -10.82
CA ALA A 190 -5.95 1.36 -9.39
C ALA A 190 -5.89 2.87 -9.07
N LEU A 191 -5.19 3.66 -9.89
CA LEU A 191 -5.03 5.11 -9.73
C LEU A 191 -6.02 5.95 -10.56
N LEU A 192 -6.79 5.33 -11.45
CA LEU A 192 -7.64 6.03 -12.42
C LEU A 192 -8.68 6.95 -11.78
N HIS A 193 -9.19 6.59 -10.60
CA HIS A 193 -10.17 7.38 -9.84
C HIS A 193 -9.52 8.31 -8.80
N GLN A 194 -8.18 8.46 -8.82
CA GLN A 194 -7.40 9.33 -7.93
C GLN A 194 -7.61 9.00 -6.44
N PRO A 195 -7.28 7.78 -6.02
CA PRO A 195 -7.43 7.37 -4.63
C PRO A 195 -6.49 8.15 -3.71
N LYS A 196 -6.86 8.27 -2.44
CA LYS A 196 -6.00 8.80 -1.36
C LYS A 196 -5.01 7.77 -0.86
N VAL A 197 -5.40 6.49 -0.91
CA VAL A 197 -4.62 5.36 -0.40
C VAL A 197 -4.46 4.31 -1.50
N LEU A 198 -3.26 3.82 -1.69
CA LEU A 198 -2.95 2.71 -2.56
C LEU A 198 -2.59 1.47 -1.74
N LEU A 199 -3.31 0.38 -1.98
CA LEU A 199 -3.10 -0.91 -1.34
C LEU A 199 -2.51 -1.87 -2.38
N LEU A 200 -1.28 -2.39 -2.15
CA LEU A 200 -0.61 -3.30 -3.06
C LEU A 200 -0.32 -4.64 -2.38
N ASP A 201 -0.78 -5.73 -2.98
CA ASP A 201 -0.52 -7.10 -2.49
C ASP A 201 0.49 -7.80 -3.39
N GLU A 202 1.76 -7.89 -2.94
CA GLU A 202 2.87 -8.54 -3.66
C GLU A 202 3.06 -8.03 -5.10
N PRO A 203 3.24 -6.70 -5.33
CA PRO A 203 3.13 -6.10 -6.67
C PRO A 203 4.22 -6.53 -7.65
N THR A 204 5.37 -7.05 -7.18
CA THR A 204 6.49 -7.48 -8.03
C THR A 204 6.61 -8.99 -8.17
N ARG A 205 5.73 -9.77 -7.54
CA ARG A 205 5.87 -11.23 -7.42
C ARG A 205 5.93 -12.00 -8.76
N SER A 206 5.25 -11.49 -9.78
CA SER A 206 5.18 -12.12 -11.11
C SER A 206 6.16 -11.53 -12.12
N LEU A 207 7.07 -10.68 -11.66
CA LEU A 207 8.08 -10.01 -12.48
C LEU A 207 9.43 -10.72 -12.37
N ASP A 208 10.21 -10.73 -13.46
CA ASP A 208 11.62 -11.06 -13.40
C ASP A 208 12.42 -9.96 -12.65
N ALA A 209 13.68 -10.22 -12.35
CA ALA A 209 14.49 -9.34 -11.52
C ALA A 209 14.63 -7.91 -12.10
N ILE A 210 14.76 -7.80 -13.43
CA ILE A 210 14.94 -6.51 -14.11
C ILE A 210 13.61 -5.74 -14.08
N ALA A 211 12.51 -6.38 -14.49
CA ALA A 211 11.19 -5.78 -14.48
C ALA A 211 10.74 -5.39 -13.06
N ALA A 212 11.08 -6.20 -12.03
CA ALA A 212 10.81 -5.88 -10.64
C ALA A 212 11.60 -4.64 -10.17
N LEU A 213 12.88 -4.50 -10.56
CA LEU A 213 13.68 -3.31 -10.24
C LEU A 213 13.12 -2.06 -10.88
N GLU A 214 12.75 -2.13 -12.17
CA GLU A 214 12.14 -1.03 -12.90
C GLU A 214 10.80 -0.63 -12.28
N PHE A 215 9.96 -1.61 -11.95
CA PHE A 215 8.66 -1.37 -11.33
C PHE A 215 8.76 -0.72 -9.95
N ARG A 216 9.74 -1.14 -9.12
CA ARG A 216 10.02 -0.51 -7.82
C ARG A 216 10.47 0.94 -7.96
N ARG A 217 11.41 1.21 -8.89
CA ARG A 217 11.83 2.59 -9.18
C ARG A 217 10.66 3.44 -9.63
N PHE A 218 9.85 2.89 -10.53
CA PHE A 218 8.63 3.53 -11.02
C PHE A 218 7.64 3.86 -9.89
N LEU A 219 7.38 2.94 -8.96
CA LEU A 219 6.53 3.21 -7.78
C LEU A 219 7.10 4.37 -6.96
N LYS A 220 8.42 4.40 -6.74
CA LYS A 220 9.06 5.46 -5.95
C LYS A 220 8.95 6.83 -6.61
N THR A 221 9.29 6.93 -7.89
CA THR A 221 9.37 8.22 -8.60
C THR A 221 8.02 8.74 -9.05
N GLU A 222 7.17 7.86 -9.58
CA GLU A 222 5.92 8.29 -10.23
C GLU A 222 4.72 8.25 -9.31
N VAL A 223 4.67 7.32 -8.37
CA VAL A 223 3.51 7.19 -7.49
C VAL A 223 3.75 7.93 -6.17
N LEU A 224 4.77 7.55 -5.39
CA LEU A 224 5.01 8.16 -4.09
C LEU A 224 5.41 9.63 -4.20
N ALA A 225 6.50 9.92 -4.91
CA ALA A 225 6.99 11.30 -5.04
C ALA A 225 6.08 12.20 -5.89
N GLY A 226 5.36 11.60 -6.85
CA GLY A 226 4.63 12.36 -7.85
C GLY A 226 3.13 12.54 -7.62
N LEU A 227 2.47 11.67 -6.86
CA LEU A 227 1.02 11.73 -6.61
C LEU A 227 0.65 12.03 -5.15
N GLY A 228 1.60 11.92 -4.21
CA GLY A 228 1.35 12.15 -2.79
C GLY A 228 0.33 11.18 -2.17
N THR A 229 0.13 10.02 -2.79
CA THR A 229 -0.81 8.99 -2.34
C THR A 229 -0.16 8.17 -1.23
N SER A 230 -0.85 7.93 -0.11
CA SER A 230 -0.37 7.03 0.93
C SER A 230 -0.33 5.60 0.42
N LEU A 231 0.67 4.83 0.81
CA LEU A 231 0.89 3.47 0.33
C LEU A 231 0.94 2.48 1.49
N LEU A 232 0.13 1.43 1.42
CA LEU A 232 0.29 0.24 2.25
C LEU A 232 0.49 -0.96 1.33
N PHE A 233 1.63 -1.63 1.44
CA PHE A 233 1.94 -2.75 0.54
C PHE A 233 2.46 -3.97 1.28
N ALA A 234 2.02 -5.14 0.85
CA ALA A 234 2.56 -6.40 1.31
C ALA A 234 3.70 -6.84 0.39
N SER A 235 4.82 -7.19 0.97
CA SER A 235 5.96 -7.75 0.24
C SER A 235 6.75 -8.73 1.10
N HIS A 236 7.38 -9.70 0.45
CA HIS A 236 8.43 -10.54 1.01
C HIS A 236 9.83 -10.18 0.47
N SER A 237 9.89 -9.20 -0.43
CA SER A 237 11.14 -8.70 -1.03
C SER A 237 11.73 -7.57 -0.18
N LEU A 238 12.77 -7.86 0.57
CA LEU A 238 13.47 -6.85 1.39
C LEU A 238 13.99 -5.67 0.57
N PRO A 239 14.57 -5.85 -0.65
CA PRO A 239 14.98 -4.72 -1.49
C PRO A 239 13.79 -3.81 -1.91
N GLU A 240 12.58 -4.35 -2.02
CA GLU A 240 11.38 -3.55 -2.28
C GLU A 240 11.02 -2.71 -1.06
N ILE A 241 11.06 -3.31 0.12
CA ILE A 241 10.77 -2.67 1.39
C ILE A 241 11.77 -1.55 1.67
N GLU A 242 13.07 -1.82 1.56
CA GLU A 242 14.12 -0.82 1.79
C GLU A 242 14.09 0.36 0.81
N LEU A 243 13.62 0.13 -0.42
CA LEU A 243 13.50 1.19 -1.42
C LEU A 243 12.27 2.07 -1.21
N LEU A 244 11.14 1.49 -0.79
CA LEU A 244 9.82 2.14 -0.85
C LEU A 244 9.29 2.57 0.50
N ALA A 245 9.61 1.83 1.59
CA ALA A 245 8.93 2.00 2.87
C ALA A 245 9.56 3.07 3.75
N ASP A 246 8.74 3.95 4.31
CA ASP A 246 9.09 4.84 5.41
C ASP A 246 9.08 4.07 6.74
N ARG A 247 8.09 3.19 6.92
CA ARG A 247 7.95 2.30 8.09
C ARG A 247 7.60 0.88 7.66
N VAL A 248 7.97 -0.08 8.51
CA VAL A 248 7.74 -1.51 8.27
C VAL A 248 6.96 -2.10 9.43
N ALA A 249 5.85 -2.74 9.12
CA ALA A 249 5.05 -3.55 10.03
C ALA A 249 5.41 -5.02 9.82
N ILE A 250 6.02 -5.66 10.81
CA ILE A 250 6.37 -7.09 10.76
C ILE A 250 5.24 -7.90 11.37
N LEU A 251 4.67 -8.79 10.55
CA LEU A 251 3.58 -9.68 10.94
C LEU A 251 4.06 -11.11 11.06
N GLN A 252 3.63 -11.78 12.13
CA GLN A 252 3.83 -13.22 12.35
C GLN A 252 2.55 -13.84 12.89
N GLU A 253 2.08 -14.92 12.27
CA GLU A 253 0.89 -15.68 12.69
C GLU A 253 -0.35 -14.82 12.98
N GLY A 254 -0.57 -13.78 12.19
CA GLY A 254 -1.69 -12.86 12.33
C GLY A 254 -1.50 -11.74 13.36
N ALA A 255 -0.38 -11.67 14.05
CA ALA A 255 -0.06 -10.63 15.02
C ALA A 255 0.97 -9.63 14.45
N LEU A 256 0.89 -8.37 14.89
CA LEU A 256 1.90 -7.34 14.63
C LEU A 256 2.98 -7.45 15.70
N ILE A 257 4.19 -7.89 15.34
CA ILE A 257 5.29 -8.09 16.30
C ILE A 257 6.26 -6.90 16.38
N ALA A 258 6.32 -6.08 15.32
CA ALA A 258 7.12 -4.83 15.33
C ALA A 258 6.55 -3.85 14.31
N PHE A 259 6.66 -2.54 14.61
CA PHE A 259 6.27 -1.47 13.70
C PHE A 259 7.14 -0.25 13.95
N ASP A 260 8.03 0.08 13.00
CA ASP A 260 8.95 1.21 13.08
C ASP A 260 9.57 1.52 11.70
N THR A 261 10.40 2.56 11.63
CA THR A 261 11.26 2.79 10.47
C THR A 261 12.26 1.65 10.28
N PRO A 262 12.76 1.39 9.07
CA PRO A 262 13.80 0.39 8.83
C PRO A 262 15.03 0.57 9.73
N ALA A 263 15.46 1.82 9.96
CA ALA A 263 16.57 2.14 10.86
C ALA A 263 16.23 1.84 12.33
N GLY A 264 15.02 2.21 12.79
CA GLY A 264 14.55 1.94 14.15
C GLY A 264 14.48 0.45 14.44
N LEU A 265 13.97 -0.36 13.49
CA LEU A 265 13.91 -1.81 13.61
C LEU A 265 15.32 -2.43 13.72
N ARG A 266 16.28 -1.98 12.88
CA ARG A 266 17.67 -2.44 12.96
C ARG A 266 18.29 -2.12 14.32
N ALA A 267 18.12 -0.89 14.79
CA ALA A 267 18.66 -0.46 16.10
C ALA A 267 18.06 -1.28 17.26
N LYS A 268 16.74 -1.47 17.30
CA LYS A 268 16.05 -2.25 18.34
C LYS A 268 16.45 -3.73 18.36
N ALA A 269 16.67 -4.31 17.18
CA ALA A 269 17.06 -5.71 17.06
C ALA A 269 18.59 -5.92 17.17
N GLY A 270 19.41 -4.87 17.25
CA GLY A 270 20.87 -4.96 17.20
C GLY A 270 21.38 -5.56 15.87
N ALA A 271 20.68 -5.30 14.76
CA ALA A 271 20.91 -5.92 13.45
C ALA A 271 21.45 -4.90 12.45
N THR A 272 22.20 -5.37 11.44
CA THR A 272 22.75 -4.54 10.35
C THR A 272 21.83 -4.50 9.13
N SER A 273 20.95 -5.50 8.94
CA SER A 273 20.00 -5.60 7.84
C SER A 273 18.57 -5.90 8.31
N LEU A 274 17.57 -5.56 7.47
CA LEU A 274 16.17 -5.95 7.74
C LEU A 274 15.97 -7.47 7.72
N GLU A 275 16.82 -8.19 6.98
CA GLU A 275 16.81 -9.65 6.96
C GLU A 275 17.17 -10.23 8.33
N GLN A 276 18.21 -9.72 8.97
CA GLN A 276 18.59 -10.11 10.34
C GLN A 276 17.49 -9.71 11.35
N VAL A 277 16.89 -8.51 11.21
CA VAL A 277 15.76 -8.08 12.04
C VAL A 277 14.64 -9.11 11.96
N PHE A 278 14.25 -9.50 10.74
CA PHE A 278 13.16 -10.45 10.53
C PHE A 278 13.43 -11.80 11.22
N PHE A 279 14.62 -12.38 11.02
CA PHE A 279 14.99 -13.65 11.65
C PHE A 279 14.99 -13.55 13.18
N ARG A 280 15.60 -12.50 13.75
CA ARG A 280 15.67 -12.32 15.22
C ARG A 280 14.30 -12.13 15.85
N LEU A 281 13.43 -11.33 15.24
CA LEU A 281 12.09 -11.06 15.78
C LEU A 281 11.12 -12.25 15.62
N THR A 282 11.31 -13.06 14.56
CA THR A 282 10.46 -14.24 14.33
C THR A 282 10.94 -15.49 15.07
N GLY A 283 12.06 -15.40 15.80
CA GLY A 283 12.63 -16.53 16.56
C GLY A 283 13.28 -17.59 15.67
N ASN A 284 13.51 -17.28 14.40
CA ASN A 284 14.22 -18.18 13.49
C ASN A 284 15.74 -17.97 13.62
N PRO A 285 16.57 -19.03 13.49
CA PRO A 285 18.00 -18.87 13.49
C PRO A 285 18.43 -18.03 12.28
N VAL A 286 19.32 -17.05 12.51
CA VAL A 286 19.88 -16.24 11.43
C VAL A 286 20.84 -17.13 10.62
N PRO A 287 20.64 -17.29 9.29
CA PRO A 287 21.57 -18.07 8.49
C PRO A 287 22.98 -17.43 8.49
N PRO A 288 24.08 -18.24 8.49
CA PRO A 288 25.44 -17.71 8.56
C PRO A 288 25.81 -16.72 7.45
N ASP A 289 25.25 -16.91 6.27
CA ASP A 289 25.44 -16.02 5.11
C ASP A 289 24.70 -14.67 5.27
N VAL A 290 23.66 -14.62 6.07
CA VAL A 290 22.93 -13.39 6.43
C VAL A 290 23.63 -12.68 7.60
N GLU A 291 24.19 -13.43 8.55
CA GLU A 291 24.90 -12.86 9.70
C GLU A 291 26.21 -12.18 9.28
N ALA A 292 26.88 -12.71 8.27
CA ALA A 292 28.16 -12.22 7.77
C ALA A 292 28.07 -11.00 6.82
N ARG A 293 26.86 -10.57 6.41
CA ARG A 293 26.72 -9.41 5.49
C ARG A 293 26.98 -8.10 6.24
N PRO A 294 27.99 -7.30 5.82
CA PRO A 294 28.17 -5.95 6.35
C PRO A 294 26.97 -5.05 5.98
N ALA A 295 26.78 -3.98 6.75
CA ALA A 295 25.73 -2.99 6.60
C ALA A 295 25.76 -2.25 5.26
#